data_6e8119f43ed41cf3e76860958fc4a373
#
_entry.id   6e8119f43ed41cf3e76860958fc4a373
#
_cell.length_a   1.000
_cell.length_b   1.000
_cell.length_c   1.000
_cell.angle_alpha   90.00
_cell.angle_beta   90.00
_cell.angle_gamma   90.00
#
_symmetry.space_group_name_H-M   'P 1'
#
loop_
_entity.id
_entity.type
_entity.pdbx_description
1 polymer ?
#
loop_
_entity_poly.entity_id
_entity_poly.type
_entity_poly.pdbx_seq_one_letter_code
_entity_poly.pdbx_strand_id
1 'polypeptide(L)'
;MKIPFFIQEFTEDMEDAAIYALRNESFVGGESVSKFEEEFARYTGTKFAVSVNSGNSALQISLMSLGISEGSKVFTPTNSFIASANCIRMTNAKPILVDINVKDGGIDVTNIKEKANAIIPVHIYGNPCDFDSVKSLSEQQGIPIVEDACQAHGAIFRDKKVGSLSDVGCFSFYPTKNMTVGGDGGMTTTNNEEIAMKIKSIRDNGRKTKNEFDKLGFTMRLNTVNAAIGRVQLKHLDEKNSRRRQIVQNYKNKLSEDCILPENSEGKSVYHQIVIKHKKRDQIRKELSDNEIGSAIYYEKPIHMQEIYQEYELTLPNSEKFSKEIISLPSYPSLTDEQVGIIAECVNKVIS
;
A
#
# COMPACT_ATOMS: atom_id res chain seq x y z
N MET A 1 2.79 -23.84 -20.43
CA MET A 1 1.76 -22.73 -20.42
C MET A 1 2.34 -21.57 -19.65
N LYS A 2 2.45 -20.42 -20.26
CA LYS A 2 3.02 -19.22 -19.60
C LYS A 2 2.01 -18.62 -18.62
N ILE A 3 2.39 -18.48 -17.36
CA ILE A 3 1.57 -17.84 -16.30
C ILE A 3 2.31 -16.58 -15.85
N PRO A 4 1.85 -15.37 -16.23
CA PRO A 4 2.50 -14.14 -15.82
C PRO A 4 2.32 -13.89 -14.32
N PHE A 5 3.22 -13.13 -13.72
CA PHE A 5 3.11 -12.72 -12.31
C PHE A 5 1.92 -11.77 -12.06
N PHE A 6 1.66 -10.91 -13.04
CA PHE A 6 0.62 -9.88 -13.00
C PHE A 6 -0.01 -9.72 -14.38
N ILE A 7 -1.31 -9.45 -14.41
CA ILE A 7 -2.05 -9.04 -15.62
C ILE A 7 -2.71 -7.71 -15.32
N GLN A 8 -2.46 -6.73 -16.19
CA GLN A 8 -3.17 -5.46 -16.15
C GLN A 8 -4.53 -5.65 -16.81
N GLU A 9 -5.59 -5.47 -16.05
CA GLU A 9 -6.96 -5.54 -16.55
C GLU A 9 -7.36 -4.19 -17.16
N PHE A 10 -7.95 -4.25 -18.33
CA PHE A 10 -8.58 -3.14 -19.02
C PHE A 10 -10.01 -3.54 -19.41
N THR A 11 -10.99 -2.71 -19.14
CA THR A 11 -12.40 -2.99 -19.43
C THR A 11 -13.01 -1.87 -20.28
N GLU A 12 -14.08 -2.19 -21.02
CA GLU A 12 -14.83 -1.21 -21.82
C GLU A 12 -15.35 -0.06 -20.94
N ASP A 13 -15.82 -0.35 -19.73
CA ASP A 13 -16.27 0.69 -18.78
C ASP A 13 -15.19 1.69 -18.41
N MET A 14 -13.92 1.22 -18.33
CA MET A 14 -12.77 2.11 -18.09
C MET A 14 -12.51 3.00 -19.30
N GLU A 15 -12.61 2.45 -20.51
CA GLU A 15 -12.46 3.19 -21.77
C GLU A 15 -13.54 4.26 -21.88
N ASP A 16 -14.80 3.88 -21.72
CA ASP A 16 -15.94 4.78 -21.80
C ASP A 16 -15.82 5.92 -20.79
N ALA A 17 -15.46 5.63 -19.55
CA ALA A 17 -15.26 6.64 -18.52
C ALA A 17 -14.12 7.61 -18.87
N ALA A 18 -13.01 7.11 -19.41
CA ALA A 18 -11.88 7.93 -19.85
C ALA A 18 -12.27 8.84 -21.03
N ILE A 19 -12.95 8.29 -22.05
CA ILE A 19 -13.41 9.04 -23.23
C ILE A 19 -14.43 10.09 -22.80
N TYR A 20 -15.37 9.75 -21.93
CA TYR A 20 -16.35 10.69 -21.41
C TYR A 20 -15.67 11.87 -20.71
N ALA A 21 -14.72 11.60 -19.81
CA ALA A 21 -14.00 12.64 -19.09
C ALA A 21 -13.20 13.55 -20.01
N LEU A 22 -12.52 12.99 -21.03
CA LEU A 22 -11.78 13.75 -22.03
C LEU A 22 -12.67 14.69 -22.86
N ARG A 23 -13.90 14.29 -23.16
CA ARG A 23 -14.82 15.04 -24.02
C ARG A 23 -15.65 16.08 -23.27
N ASN A 24 -15.94 15.83 -21.98
CA ASN A 24 -16.99 16.55 -21.28
C ASN A 24 -16.52 17.27 -20.00
N GLU A 25 -15.30 17.00 -19.50
CA GLU A 25 -14.83 17.56 -18.25
C GLU A 25 -13.53 18.37 -18.42
N SER A 26 -13.24 19.25 -17.46
CA SER A 26 -11.92 19.90 -17.36
C SER A 26 -10.85 18.85 -17.05
N PHE A 27 -9.70 18.90 -17.72
CA PHE A 27 -8.63 17.91 -17.55
C PHE A 27 -8.06 17.88 -16.12
N VAL A 28 -8.19 18.96 -15.37
CA VAL A 28 -7.80 19.09 -13.96
C VAL A 28 -8.97 19.67 -13.18
N GLY A 29 -9.34 19.01 -12.07
CA GLY A 29 -10.43 19.46 -11.21
C GLY A 29 -11.82 19.28 -11.80
N GLY A 30 -11.99 18.34 -12.75
CA GLY A 30 -13.30 17.96 -13.28
C GLY A 30 -14.18 17.26 -12.25
N GLU A 31 -15.45 17.06 -12.59
CA GLU A 31 -16.47 16.46 -11.72
C GLU A 31 -16.08 15.05 -11.25
N SER A 32 -15.42 14.28 -12.12
CA SER A 32 -14.94 12.93 -11.77
C SER A 32 -13.96 12.93 -10.60
N VAL A 33 -13.17 14.01 -10.41
CA VAL A 33 -12.24 14.09 -9.27
C VAL A 33 -13.01 14.22 -7.95
N SER A 34 -13.97 15.15 -7.86
CA SER A 34 -14.77 15.34 -6.65
C SER A 34 -15.63 14.13 -6.32
N LYS A 35 -16.26 13.53 -7.34
CA LYS A 35 -17.04 12.29 -7.17
C LYS A 35 -16.18 11.11 -6.70
N PHE A 36 -14.97 10.97 -7.25
CA PHE A 36 -14.05 9.91 -6.82
C PHE A 36 -13.64 10.08 -5.35
N GLU A 37 -13.36 11.33 -4.92
CA GLU A 37 -13.05 11.65 -3.53
C GLU A 37 -14.23 11.28 -2.60
N GLU A 38 -15.45 11.67 -2.94
CA GLU A 38 -16.66 11.35 -2.18
C GLU A 38 -16.93 9.83 -2.11
N GLU A 39 -16.86 9.14 -3.25
CA GLU A 39 -17.09 7.70 -3.35
C GLU A 39 -16.04 6.91 -2.57
N PHE A 40 -14.77 7.33 -2.63
CA PHE A 40 -13.68 6.68 -1.90
C PHE A 40 -13.76 6.92 -0.39
N ALA A 41 -14.11 8.14 0.04
CA ALA A 41 -14.38 8.45 1.46
C ALA A 41 -15.50 7.55 2.01
N ARG A 42 -16.61 7.44 1.27
CA ARG A 42 -17.73 6.55 1.64
C ARG A 42 -17.29 5.09 1.69
N TYR A 43 -16.49 4.64 0.72
CA TYR A 43 -15.99 3.28 0.66
C TYR A 43 -15.12 2.92 1.85
N THR A 44 -14.21 3.81 2.26
CA THR A 44 -13.32 3.60 3.41
C THR A 44 -14.01 3.82 4.75
N GLY A 45 -15.15 4.53 4.76
CA GLY A 45 -15.87 4.88 5.99
C GLY A 45 -15.29 6.13 6.68
N THR A 46 -14.63 7.01 5.92
CA THR A 46 -14.11 8.29 6.39
C THR A 46 -14.98 9.47 5.93
N LYS A 47 -14.83 10.63 6.59
CA LYS A 47 -15.57 11.84 6.21
C LYS A 47 -14.98 12.49 4.95
N PHE A 48 -13.67 12.42 4.77
CA PHE A 48 -12.96 13.09 3.70
C PHE A 48 -11.97 12.15 3.01
N ALA A 49 -11.89 12.28 1.69
CA ALA A 49 -10.79 11.76 0.88
C ALA A 49 -10.27 12.89 -0.01
N VAL A 50 -8.97 12.91 -0.26
CA VAL A 50 -8.30 13.90 -1.10
C VAL A 50 -7.36 13.19 -2.06
N SER A 51 -7.68 13.23 -3.35
CA SER A 51 -6.91 12.56 -4.40
C SER A 51 -5.60 13.29 -4.70
N VAL A 52 -4.56 12.52 -5.01
CA VAL A 52 -3.22 13.00 -5.35
C VAL A 52 -2.63 12.19 -6.50
N ASN A 53 -1.48 12.62 -7.03
CA ASN A 53 -0.86 12.00 -8.20
C ASN A 53 -0.07 10.70 -7.90
N SER A 54 0.14 10.32 -6.64
CA SER A 54 0.81 9.05 -6.29
C SER A 54 0.64 8.71 -4.80
N GLY A 55 0.87 7.44 -4.43
CA GLY A 55 0.93 7.03 -3.03
C GLY A 55 2.07 7.71 -2.25
N ASN A 56 3.21 7.94 -2.89
CA ASN A 56 4.31 8.68 -2.26
C ASN A 56 3.90 10.12 -1.91
N SER A 57 3.21 10.79 -2.83
CA SER A 57 2.65 12.12 -2.57
C SER A 57 1.61 12.10 -1.45
N ALA A 58 0.76 11.06 -1.40
CA ALA A 58 -0.21 10.89 -0.31
C ALA A 58 0.48 10.85 1.06
N LEU A 59 1.52 10.03 1.21
CA LEU A 59 2.31 9.93 2.44
C LEU A 59 3.01 11.24 2.80
N GLN A 60 3.69 11.87 1.82
CA GLN A 60 4.43 13.10 2.03
C GLN A 60 3.53 14.23 2.52
N ILE A 61 2.43 14.53 1.80
CA ILE A 61 1.56 15.65 2.17
C ILE A 61 0.77 15.37 3.45
N SER A 62 0.51 14.10 3.80
CA SER A 62 -0.08 13.71 5.07
C SER A 62 0.83 14.08 6.23
N LEU A 63 2.11 13.75 6.15
CA LEU A 63 3.10 14.16 7.15
C LEU A 63 3.18 15.68 7.28
N MET A 64 3.25 16.39 6.16
CA MET A 64 3.28 17.87 6.15
C MET A 64 2.01 18.49 6.76
N SER A 65 0.83 17.90 6.50
CA SER A 65 -0.43 18.38 7.07
C SER A 65 -0.50 18.23 8.59
N LEU A 66 0.25 17.29 9.14
CA LEU A 66 0.41 17.02 10.58
C LEU A 66 1.56 17.83 11.21
N GLY A 67 2.24 18.70 10.43
CA GLY A 67 3.32 19.54 10.93
C GLY A 67 4.69 18.84 11.01
N ILE A 68 4.83 17.66 10.40
CA ILE A 68 6.12 16.97 10.33
C ILE A 68 7.03 17.70 9.34
N SER A 69 8.22 18.06 9.82
CA SER A 69 9.20 18.89 9.11
C SER A 69 10.61 18.62 9.62
N GLU A 70 11.56 19.50 9.31
CA GLU A 70 12.94 19.46 9.81
C GLU A 70 12.98 19.30 11.33
N GLY A 71 13.86 18.42 11.83
CA GLY A 71 13.98 18.05 13.24
C GLY A 71 13.00 17.00 13.73
N SER A 72 11.93 16.72 12.99
CA SER A 72 10.99 15.64 13.32
C SER A 72 11.60 14.27 13.07
N LYS A 73 11.13 13.28 13.81
CA LYS A 73 11.46 11.86 13.64
C LYS A 73 10.18 11.07 13.37
N VAL A 74 10.21 10.09 12.46
CA VAL A 74 9.04 9.29 12.09
C VAL A 74 9.40 7.82 12.03
N PHE A 75 8.67 6.98 12.77
CA PHE A 75 8.81 5.53 12.69
C PHE A 75 8.20 4.98 11.40
N THR A 76 8.88 4.02 10.77
CA THR A 76 8.35 3.23 9.65
C THR A 76 9.04 1.87 9.57
N PRO A 77 8.37 0.78 9.13
CA PRO A 77 9.03 -0.51 9.00
C PRO A 77 10.05 -0.50 7.86
N THR A 78 11.12 -1.26 8.04
CA THR A 78 12.13 -1.42 6.99
C THR A 78 11.70 -2.37 5.86
N ASN A 79 10.72 -3.26 6.10
CA ASN A 79 10.14 -4.14 5.08
C ASN A 79 8.95 -3.45 4.41
N SER A 80 9.25 -2.51 3.52
CA SER A 80 8.26 -1.80 2.72
C SER A 80 8.87 -1.32 1.40
N PHE A 81 8.02 -0.78 0.52
CA PHE A 81 8.51 0.00 -0.60
C PHE A 81 9.21 1.26 -0.09
N ILE A 82 10.28 1.64 -0.76
CA ILE A 82 11.15 2.75 -0.33
C ILE A 82 10.40 4.08 -0.12
N ALA A 83 9.21 4.25 -0.74
CA ALA A 83 8.38 5.45 -0.59
C ALA A 83 7.96 5.70 0.87
N SER A 84 7.75 4.65 1.68
CA SER A 84 7.39 4.79 3.10
C SER A 84 8.47 5.51 3.93
N ALA A 85 9.74 5.43 3.51
CA ALA A 85 10.85 6.17 4.14
C ALA A 85 11.20 7.46 3.37
N ASN A 86 11.14 7.43 2.03
CA ASN A 86 11.44 8.61 1.22
C ASN A 86 10.50 9.78 1.52
N CYS A 87 9.20 9.52 1.73
CA CYS A 87 8.23 10.56 2.05
C CYS A 87 8.59 11.32 3.34
N ILE A 88 9.22 10.64 4.31
CA ILE A 88 9.73 11.25 5.55
C ILE A 88 10.90 12.20 5.22
N ARG A 89 11.90 11.73 4.47
CA ARG A 89 13.04 12.57 4.05
C ARG A 89 12.63 13.77 3.20
N MET A 90 11.59 13.61 2.38
CA MET A 90 11.02 14.69 1.57
C MET A 90 10.36 15.81 2.40
N THR A 91 10.05 15.55 3.67
CA THR A 91 9.63 16.60 4.63
C THR A 91 10.79 17.17 5.44
N ASN A 92 12.03 16.84 5.12
CA ASN A 92 13.24 17.09 5.90
C ASN A 92 13.24 16.46 7.30
N ALA A 93 12.35 15.52 7.57
CA ALA A 93 12.32 14.73 8.80
C ALA A 93 13.26 13.52 8.70
N LYS A 94 13.62 12.95 9.86
CA LYS A 94 14.48 11.77 9.97
C LYS A 94 13.62 10.50 10.08
N PRO A 95 13.74 9.52 9.16
CA PRO A 95 13.12 8.21 9.33
C PRO A 95 13.83 7.42 10.44
N ILE A 96 13.05 6.81 11.32
CA ILE A 96 13.52 5.77 12.24
C ILE A 96 13.00 4.45 11.68
N LEU A 97 13.91 3.70 11.04
CA LEU A 97 13.59 2.41 10.45
C LEU A 97 13.50 1.36 11.55
N VAL A 98 12.35 0.70 11.63
CA VAL A 98 12.01 -0.29 12.66
C VAL A 98 12.00 -1.68 12.04
N ASP A 99 12.44 -2.69 12.80
CA ASP A 99 12.37 -4.10 12.38
C ASP A 99 10.91 -4.57 12.30
N ILE A 100 10.69 -5.76 11.80
CA ILE A 100 9.36 -6.32 11.55
C ILE A 100 9.01 -7.46 12.49
N ASN A 101 7.71 -7.66 12.65
CA ASN A 101 7.16 -8.89 13.17
C ASN A 101 7.22 -9.97 12.07
N VAL A 102 7.91 -11.07 12.34
CA VAL A 102 8.11 -12.15 11.35
C VAL A 102 6.83 -12.93 11.03
N LYS A 103 5.74 -12.72 11.79
CA LYS A 103 4.45 -13.41 11.55
C LYS A 103 3.66 -12.79 10.42
N ASP A 104 3.66 -11.46 10.33
CA ASP A 104 2.85 -10.70 9.36
C ASP A 104 3.67 -9.78 8.45
N GLY A 105 4.97 -9.61 8.74
CA GLY A 105 5.86 -8.72 7.99
C GLY A 105 5.65 -7.23 8.26
N GLY A 106 4.74 -6.88 9.17
CA GLY A 106 4.46 -5.51 9.58
C GLY A 106 5.47 -4.96 10.59
N ILE A 107 5.33 -3.71 10.98
CA ILE A 107 6.20 -3.04 11.96
C ILE A 107 6.15 -3.74 13.33
N ASP A 108 7.30 -4.00 13.94
CA ASP A 108 7.39 -4.48 15.32
C ASP A 108 7.64 -3.32 16.28
N VAL A 109 6.60 -2.87 16.94
CA VAL A 109 6.66 -1.75 17.90
C VAL A 109 6.99 -2.17 19.32
N THR A 110 7.13 -3.48 19.62
CA THR A 110 7.23 -3.99 21.00
C THR A 110 8.49 -3.56 21.74
N ASN A 111 9.57 -3.28 21.04
CA ASN A 111 10.86 -2.93 21.62
C ASN A 111 11.32 -1.49 21.35
N ILE A 112 10.41 -0.62 20.86
CA ILE A 112 10.74 0.76 20.58
C ILE A 112 10.94 1.53 21.89
N LYS A 113 12.16 2.04 22.11
CA LYS A 113 12.51 2.91 23.24
C LYS A 113 12.68 4.37 22.86
N GLU A 114 12.87 4.62 21.57
CA GLU A 114 13.03 5.97 21.02
C GLU A 114 11.72 6.75 21.04
N LYS A 115 11.83 8.09 20.98
CA LYS A 115 10.68 8.98 20.78
C LYS A 115 10.64 9.44 19.33
N ALA A 116 9.44 9.57 18.79
CA ALA A 116 9.19 10.14 17.47
C ALA A 116 8.09 11.20 17.51
N ASN A 117 7.82 11.79 16.34
CA ASN A 117 6.77 12.81 16.15
C ASN A 117 5.59 12.25 15.34
N ALA A 118 5.76 11.10 14.69
CA ALA A 118 4.71 10.37 13.99
C ALA A 118 5.14 8.91 13.77
N ILE A 119 4.18 8.08 13.38
CA ILE A 119 4.44 6.70 12.94
C ILE A 119 3.70 6.40 11.64
N ILE A 120 4.39 5.71 10.71
CA ILE A 120 3.83 5.19 9.46
C ILE A 120 3.83 3.65 9.54
N PRO A 121 2.78 3.01 10.04
CA PRO A 121 2.59 1.57 9.87
C PRO A 121 2.24 1.26 8.42
N VAL A 122 2.73 0.13 7.91
CA VAL A 122 2.44 -0.32 6.55
C VAL A 122 1.59 -1.59 6.59
N HIS A 123 0.47 -1.57 5.88
CA HIS A 123 -0.36 -2.75 5.65
C HIS A 123 0.21 -3.55 4.48
N ILE A 124 1.37 -4.17 4.74
CA ILE A 124 2.19 -4.82 3.72
C ILE A 124 1.45 -5.99 3.04
N TYR A 125 1.64 -6.18 1.75
CA TYR A 125 1.02 -7.25 0.93
C TYR A 125 -0.51 -7.21 0.87
N GLY A 126 -1.14 -6.16 1.41
CA GLY A 126 -2.59 -6.08 1.56
C GLY A 126 -3.11 -6.71 2.85
N ASN A 127 -2.21 -7.04 3.77
CA ASN A 127 -2.49 -7.58 5.08
C ASN A 127 -2.42 -6.47 6.14
N PRO A 128 -3.47 -6.24 6.94
CA PRO A 128 -3.42 -5.27 8.03
C PRO A 128 -2.30 -5.61 9.00
N CYS A 129 -1.49 -4.61 9.40
CA CYS A 129 -0.50 -4.79 10.46
C CYS A 129 -1.20 -4.95 11.82
N ASP A 130 -0.46 -5.30 12.87
CA ASP A 130 -0.94 -5.26 14.26
C ASP A 130 -1.20 -3.80 14.67
N PHE A 131 -2.40 -3.32 14.32
CA PHE A 131 -2.76 -1.93 14.51
C PHE A 131 -3.01 -1.57 15.98
N ASP A 132 -3.38 -2.53 16.83
CA ASP A 132 -3.57 -2.29 18.26
C ASP A 132 -2.24 -1.93 18.94
N SER A 133 -1.18 -2.67 18.64
CA SER A 133 0.15 -2.36 19.16
C SER A 133 0.65 -1.01 18.66
N VAL A 134 0.42 -0.68 17.38
CA VAL A 134 0.75 0.63 16.81
C VAL A 134 -0.02 1.76 17.51
N LYS A 135 -1.32 1.57 17.73
CA LYS A 135 -2.18 2.54 18.42
C LYS A 135 -1.75 2.75 19.86
N SER A 136 -1.42 1.67 20.57
CA SER A 136 -0.91 1.74 21.94
C SER A 136 0.39 2.57 22.03
N LEU A 137 1.33 2.37 21.13
CA LEU A 137 2.56 3.18 21.05
C LEU A 137 2.25 4.66 20.75
N SER A 138 1.35 4.91 19.78
CA SER A 138 0.93 6.26 19.41
C SER A 138 0.31 6.99 20.61
N GLU A 139 -0.60 6.35 21.33
CA GLU A 139 -1.24 6.92 22.53
C GLU A 139 -0.21 7.17 23.65
N GLN A 140 0.71 6.23 23.89
CA GLN A 140 1.76 6.36 24.89
C GLN A 140 2.70 7.53 24.62
N GLN A 141 3.02 7.80 23.34
CA GLN A 141 3.92 8.88 22.95
C GLN A 141 3.19 10.20 22.60
N GLY A 142 1.86 10.17 22.44
CA GLY A 142 1.08 11.31 21.98
C GLY A 142 1.37 11.72 20.54
N ILE A 143 1.62 10.76 19.65
CA ILE A 143 2.03 11.00 18.26
C ILE A 143 0.97 10.54 17.25
N PRO A 144 0.79 11.24 16.13
CA PRO A 144 -0.16 10.86 15.09
C PRO A 144 0.29 9.63 14.31
N ILE A 145 -0.70 8.93 13.74
CA ILE A 145 -0.52 7.77 12.85
C ILE A 145 -0.89 8.15 11.42
N VAL A 146 -0.01 7.84 10.47
CA VAL A 146 -0.28 7.89 9.02
C VAL A 146 -0.28 6.47 8.49
N GLU A 147 -1.45 5.90 8.20
CA GLU A 147 -1.54 4.54 7.63
C GLU A 147 -0.99 4.51 6.20
N ASP A 148 0.04 3.72 5.96
CA ASP A 148 0.42 3.35 4.59
C ASP A 148 -0.43 2.15 4.14
N ALA A 149 -1.60 2.45 3.58
CA ALA A 149 -2.56 1.51 3.02
C ALA A 149 -2.39 1.34 1.50
N CYS A 150 -1.24 1.74 0.93
CA CYS A 150 -0.96 1.69 -0.50
C CYS A 150 -1.04 0.30 -1.13
N GLN A 151 -1.06 -0.75 -0.33
CA GLN A 151 -1.20 -2.14 -0.76
C GLN A 151 -2.49 -2.79 -0.26
N ALA A 152 -3.39 -2.05 0.44
CA ALA A 152 -4.43 -2.65 1.25
C ALA A 152 -5.84 -2.09 0.99
N HIS A 153 -6.15 -1.79 -0.28
CA HIS A 153 -7.45 -1.26 -0.70
C HIS A 153 -8.60 -2.20 -0.33
N GLY A 154 -9.39 -1.82 0.67
CA GLY A 154 -10.52 -2.62 1.17
C GLY A 154 -10.15 -3.72 2.16
N ALA A 155 -8.91 -3.79 2.63
CA ALA A 155 -8.54 -4.61 3.77
C ALA A 155 -9.26 -4.13 5.03
N ILE A 156 -9.52 -5.06 5.95
CA ILE A 156 -10.29 -4.79 7.17
C ILE A 156 -9.44 -5.21 8.36
N PHE A 157 -9.35 -4.36 9.36
CA PHE A 157 -8.82 -4.69 10.68
C PHE A 157 -9.99 -4.63 11.67
N ARG A 158 -10.30 -5.76 12.31
CA ARG A 158 -11.56 -5.96 13.06
C ARG A 158 -12.76 -5.61 12.16
N ASP A 159 -13.52 -4.60 12.48
CA ASP A 159 -14.73 -4.22 11.74
C ASP A 159 -14.55 -2.97 10.85
N LYS A 160 -13.32 -2.43 10.75
CA LYS A 160 -13.05 -1.18 10.02
C LYS A 160 -12.12 -1.39 8.85
N LYS A 161 -12.38 -0.71 7.75
CA LYS A 161 -11.45 -0.70 6.62
C LYS A 161 -10.18 0.07 7.00
N VAL A 162 -9.01 -0.45 6.58
CA VAL A 162 -7.75 0.28 6.70
C VAL A 162 -7.83 1.60 5.92
N GLY A 163 -7.09 2.59 6.38
CA GLY A 163 -7.21 3.96 5.92
C GLY A 163 -8.29 4.77 6.66
N SER A 164 -9.04 4.13 7.59
CA SER A 164 -9.98 4.81 8.48
C SER A 164 -9.63 4.62 9.97
N LEU A 165 -8.53 3.97 10.27
CA LEU A 165 -8.16 3.57 11.63
C LEU A 165 -7.42 4.67 12.39
N SER A 166 -6.85 5.65 11.67
CA SER A 166 -5.87 6.63 12.17
C SER A 166 -6.21 8.08 11.79
N ASP A 167 -5.25 8.99 12.00
CA ASP A 167 -5.39 10.40 11.65
C ASP A 167 -5.49 10.58 10.12
N VAL A 168 -4.65 9.89 9.36
CA VAL A 168 -4.65 9.93 7.89
C VAL A 168 -4.33 8.55 7.32
N GLY A 169 -5.15 8.06 6.39
CA GLY A 169 -4.85 6.91 5.55
C GLY A 169 -4.29 7.33 4.18
N CYS A 170 -3.35 6.56 3.63
CA CYS A 170 -2.71 6.84 2.35
C CYS A 170 -2.81 5.63 1.41
N PHE A 171 -3.21 5.87 0.16
CA PHE A 171 -3.40 4.84 -0.85
C PHE A 171 -2.63 5.17 -2.13
N SER A 172 -2.24 4.13 -2.85
CA SER A 172 -1.60 4.22 -4.17
C SER A 172 -2.46 3.52 -5.22
N PHE A 173 -2.66 4.15 -6.36
CA PHE A 173 -3.35 3.55 -7.50
C PHE A 173 -2.40 3.15 -8.62
N TYR A 174 -1.12 2.94 -8.31
CA TYR A 174 -0.13 2.44 -9.26
C TYR A 174 -0.65 1.19 -9.99
N PRO A 175 -0.35 0.98 -11.27
CA PRO A 175 -0.98 -0.06 -12.11
C PRO A 175 -1.03 -1.48 -11.55
N THR A 176 -0.07 -1.87 -10.69
CA THR A 176 -0.03 -3.21 -10.09
C THR A 176 -0.91 -3.36 -8.84
N LYS A 177 -1.50 -2.28 -8.33
CA LYS A 177 -2.34 -2.30 -7.12
C LYS A 177 -3.68 -2.99 -7.37
N ASN A 178 -4.35 -3.42 -6.29
CA ASN A 178 -5.67 -4.07 -6.39
C ASN A 178 -6.72 -3.19 -7.08
N MET A 179 -6.47 -1.89 -7.08
CA MET A 179 -7.23 -0.86 -7.77
C MET A 179 -6.26 0.10 -8.46
N THR A 180 -6.46 0.35 -9.75
CA THR A 180 -5.66 1.30 -10.56
C THR A 180 -6.51 2.44 -11.10
N VAL A 181 -5.85 3.49 -11.57
CA VAL A 181 -6.49 4.62 -12.23
C VAL A 181 -6.02 4.80 -13.69
N GLY A 182 -5.40 3.75 -14.26
CA GLY A 182 -4.85 3.82 -15.62
C GLY A 182 -3.53 4.60 -15.72
N GLY A 183 -2.80 4.71 -14.61
CA GLY A 183 -1.52 5.42 -14.49
C GLY A 183 -1.17 5.62 -13.02
N ASP A 184 -0.33 6.62 -12.74
CA ASP A 184 -0.05 7.00 -11.37
C ASP A 184 -1.25 7.70 -10.71
N GLY A 185 -1.42 7.47 -9.42
CA GLY A 185 -2.45 8.10 -8.60
C GLY A 185 -2.33 7.68 -7.13
N GLY A 186 -2.99 8.45 -6.29
CA GLY A 186 -3.08 8.17 -4.86
C GLY A 186 -4.29 8.87 -4.24
N MET A 187 -4.54 8.55 -2.97
CA MET A 187 -5.60 9.13 -2.17
C MET A 187 -5.15 9.25 -0.73
N THR A 188 -5.55 10.32 -0.07
CA THR A 188 -5.53 10.41 1.39
C THR A 188 -6.94 10.33 1.93
N THR A 189 -7.12 9.76 3.13
CA THR A 189 -8.41 9.67 3.82
C THR A 189 -8.28 10.16 5.25
N THR A 190 -9.27 10.87 5.77
CA THR A 190 -9.27 11.36 7.16
C THR A 190 -10.68 11.68 7.65
N ASN A 191 -10.86 11.68 8.95
CA ASN A 191 -12.09 12.17 9.62
C ASN A 191 -11.96 13.63 10.09
N ASN A 192 -10.78 14.23 9.96
CA ASN A 192 -10.49 15.59 10.41
C ASN A 192 -10.52 16.56 9.22
N GLU A 193 -11.47 17.52 9.28
CA GLU A 193 -11.66 18.51 8.22
C GLU A 193 -10.45 19.45 8.05
N GLU A 194 -9.81 19.85 9.15
CA GLU A 194 -8.63 20.73 9.11
C GLU A 194 -7.47 20.04 8.36
N ILE A 195 -7.24 18.75 8.63
CA ILE A 195 -6.23 17.96 7.93
C ILE A 195 -6.58 17.86 6.43
N ALA A 196 -7.84 17.55 6.10
CA ALA A 196 -8.29 17.47 4.70
C ALA A 196 -8.08 18.80 3.95
N MET A 197 -8.39 19.93 4.58
CA MET A 197 -8.18 21.27 3.99
C MET A 197 -6.70 21.60 3.81
N LYS A 198 -5.84 21.25 4.79
CA LYS A 198 -4.38 21.40 4.66
C LYS A 198 -3.85 20.57 3.48
N ILE A 199 -4.26 19.31 3.37
CA ILE A 199 -3.87 18.44 2.26
C ILE A 199 -4.32 19.01 0.91
N LYS A 200 -5.58 19.46 0.80
CA LYS A 200 -6.10 20.12 -0.43
C LYS A 200 -5.28 21.34 -0.82
N SER A 201 -4.88 22.17 0.13
CA SER A 201 -4.01 23.33 -0.12
C SER A 201 -2.62 22.90 -0.56
N ILE A 202 -1.95 21.99 0.16
CA ILE A 202 -0.58 21.55 -0.15
C ILE A 202 -0.49 20.89 -1.53
N ARG A 203 -1.46 20.04 -1.92
CA ARG A 203 -1.49 19.39 -3.25
C ARG A 203 -1.66 20.37 -4.41
N ASP A 204 -2.15 21.59 -4.13
CA ASP A 204 -2.37 22.65 -5.11
C ASP A 204 -1.52 23.90 -4.81
N ASN A 205 -0.22 23.70 -4.69
CA ASN A 205 0.81 24.75 -4.52
C ASN A 205 0.68 25.58 -3.24
N GLY A 206 -0.01 25.11 -2.19
CA GLY A 206 -0.26 25.89 -0.98
C GLY A 206 -1.32 26.97 -1.17
N ARG A 207 -2.25 26.76 -2.10
CA ARG A 207 -3.30 27.69 -2.46
C ARG A 207 -4.28 27.94 -1.32
N LYS A 208 -4.51 29.22 -1.00
CA LYS A 208 -5.52 29.70 -0.07
C LYS A 208 -6.76 30.22 -0.81
N THR A 209 -6.55 31.06 -1.81
CA THR A 209 -7.60 31.55 -2.71
C THR A 209 -7.12 31.43 -4.17
N LYS A 210 -7.91 31.85 -5.15
CA LYS A 210 -7.52 31.77 -6.57
C LYS A 210 -6.13 32.37 -6.85
N ASN A 211 -5.77 33.44 -6.16
CA ASN A 211 -4.55 34.22 -6.42
C ASN A 211 -3.63 34.36 -5.20
N GLU A 212 -3.95 33.71 -4.07
CA GLU A 212 -3.16 33.80 -2.83
C GLU A 212 -2.65 32.42 -2.41
N PHE A 213 -1.41 32.37 -1.97
CA PHE A 213 -0.70 31.20 -1.51
C PHE A 213 -0.09 31.51 -0.14
N ASP A 214 -0.43 30.76 0.89
CA ASP A 214 -0.04 31.04 2.26
C ASP A 214 0.95 30.01 2.85
N LYS A 215 1.30 28.98 2.09
CA LYS A 215 2.25 27.95 2.49
C LYS A 215 2.94 27.32 1.29
N LEU A 216 4.03 26.59 1.56
CA LEU A 216 4.67 25.75 0.57
C LEU A 216 3.73 24.62 0.16
N GLY A 217 3.62 24.39 -1.13
CA GLY A 217 2.82 23.32 -1.69
C GLY A 217 3.40 22.79 -2.99
N PHE A 218 2.72 21.83 -3.59
CA PHE A 218 3.18 21.10 -4.75
C PHE A 218 2.08 20.94 -5.79
N THR A 219 2.43 20.67 -7.01
CA THR A 219 1.48 20.22 -8.05
C THR A 219 1.34 18.70 -7.94
N MET A 220 0.48 18.24 -7.02
CA MET A 220 0.26 16.82 -6.73
C MET A 220 -1.19 16.38 -6.99
N ARG A 221 -1.92 17.09 -7.87
CA ARG A 221 -3.32 16.77 -8.19
C ARG A 221 -3.43 15.50 -9.03
N LEU A 222 -4.48 14.73 -8.78
CA LEU A 222 -4.94 13.69 -9.70
C LEU A 222 -5.65 14.36 -10.89
N ASN A 223 -5.41 13.88 -12.11
CA ASN A 223 -6.13 14.35 -13.28
C ASN A 223 -7.52 13.72 -13.40
N THR A 224 -8.40 14.35 -14.19
CA THR A 224 -9.80 13.95 -14.30
C THR A 224 -9.98 12.59 -14.96
N VAL A 225 -9.19 12.24 -15.96
CA VAL A 225 -9.28 10.95 -16.66
C VAL A 225 -8.96 9.81 -15.70
N ASN A 226 -7.88 9.92 -14.93
CA ASN A 226 -7.52 8.91 -13.93
C ASN A 226 -8.60 8.80 -12.84
N ALA A 227 -9.20 9.91 -12.42
CA ALA A 227 -10.29 9.87 -11.45
C ALA A 227 -11.52 9.14 -12.01
N ALA A 228 -11.89 9.37 -13.27
CA ALA A 228 -13.00 8.68 -13.93
C ALA A 228 -12.78 7.16 -13.99
N ILE A 229 -11.58 6.72 -14.37
CA ILE A 229 -11.19 5.30 -14.36
C ILE A 229 -11.23 4.76 -12.91
N GLY A 230 -10.72 5.52 -11.93
CA GLY A 230 -10.72 5.14 -10.52
C GLY A 230 -12.12 4.86 -9.99
N ARG A 231 -13.12 5.65 -10.39
CA ARG A 231 -14.53 5.44 -10.03
C ARG A 231 -15.09 4.12 -10.54
N VAL A 232 -14.74 3.73 -11.77
CA VAL A 232 -15.11 2.42 -12.34
C VAL A 232 -14.45 1.29 -11.53
N GLN A 233 -13.16 1.39 -11.30
CA GLN A 233 -12.40 0.37 -10.56
C GLN A 233 -12.92 0.19 -9.12
N LEU A 234 -13.32 1.28 -8.45
CA LEU A 234 -13.85 1.24 -7.10
C LEU A 234 -15.13 0.40 -6.99
N LYS A 235 -16.00 0.43 -8.00
CA LYS A 235 -17.24 -0.37 -8.02
C LYS A 235 -16.97 -1.89 -8.02
N HIS A 236 -15.86 -2.32 -8.61
CA HIS A 236 -15.49 -3.74 -8.75
C HIS A 236 -14.47 -4.20 -7.70
N LEU A 237 -14.00 -3.32 -6.82
CA LEU A 237 -12.89 -3.61 -5.91
C LEU A 237 -13.20 -4.76 -4.93
N ASP A 238 -14.39 -4.78 -4.33
CA ASP A 238 -14.74 -5.81 -3.35
C ASP A 238 -14.90 -7.20 -4.00
N GLU A 239 -15.43 -7.27 -5.23
CA GLU A 239 -15.52 -8.50 -6.02
C GLU A 239 -14.11 -9.04 -6.35
N LYS A 240 -13.21 -8.16 -6.85
CA LYS A 240 -11.83 -8.53 -7.16
C LYS A 240 -11.07 -8.99 -5.92
N ASN A 241 -11.25 -8.31 -4.79
CA ASN A 241 -10.67 -8.72 -3.52
C ASN A 241 -11.24 -10.07 -3.03
N SER A 242 -12.52 -10.32 -3.26
CA SER A 242 -13.14 -11.63 -2.94
C SER A 242 -12.50 -12.74 -3.78
N ARG A 243 -12.31 -12.51 -5.09
CA ARG A 243 -11.62 -13.49 -5.95
C ARG A 243 -10.18 -13.76 -5.50
N ARG A 244 -9.43 -12.75 -5.11
CA ARG A 244 -8.06 -12.92 -4.57
C ARG A 244 -8.07 -13.79 -3.31
N ARG A 245 -9.02 -13.62 -2.40
CA ARG A 245 -9.18 -14.49 -1.22
C ARG A 245 -9.47 -15.93 -1.58
N GLN A 246 -10.31 -16.20 -2.61
CA GLN A 246 -10.54 -17.56 -3.11
C GLN A 246 -9.26 -18.19 -3.67
N ILE A 247 -8.47 -17.42 -4.45
CA ILE A 247 -7.19 -17.88 -4.99
C ILE A 247 -6.25 -18.28 -3.85
N VAL A 248 -6.16 -17.46 -2.80
CA VAL A 248 -5.32 -17.79 -1.62
C VAL A 248 -5.80 -19.05 -0.92
N GLN A 249 -7.11 -19.22 -0.75
CA GLN A 249 -7.64 -20.44 -0.16
C GLN A 249 -7.26 -21.68 -1.00
N ASN A 250 -7.30 -21.56 -2.34
CA ASN A 250 -6.86 -22.63 -3.21
C ASN A 250 -5.36 -22.93 -3.09
N TYR A 251 -4.51 -21.91 -2.91
CA TYR A 251 -3.09 -22.11 -2.60
C TYR A 251 -2.90 -22.82 -1.26
N LYS A 252 -3.59 -22.37 -0.20
CA LYS A 252 -3.52 -22.99 1.13
C LYS A 252 -3.90 -24.47 1.12
N ASN A 253 -4.86 -24.84 0.31
CA ASN A 253 -5.30 -26.24 0.18
C ASN A 253 -4.32 -27.13 -0.61
N LYS A 254 -3.37 -26.53 -1.35
CA LYS A 254 -2.48 -27.25 -2.26
C LYS A 254 -1.00 -27.12 -1.90
N LEU A 255 -0.61 -26.07 -1.19
CA LEU A 255 0.76 -25.88 -0.74
C LEU A 255 1.03 -26.71 0.52
N SER A 256 2.26 -27.18 0.68
CA SER A 256 2.73 -27.82 1.92
C SER A 256 2.59 -26.87 3.12
N GLU A 257 2.34 -27.44 4.30
CA GLU A 257 2.25 -26.70 5.57
C GLU A 257 3.52 -25.90 5.89
N ASP A 258 4.68 -26.29 5.33
CA ASP A 258 5.94 -25.56 5.47
C ASP A 258 5.92 -24.18 4.76
N CYS A 259 4.99 -23.98 3.83
CA CYS A 259 4.78 -22.70 3.16
C CYS A 259 3.82 -21.82 3.97
N ILE A 260 4.34 -21.13 4.96
CA ILE A 260 3.54 -20.24 5.82
C ILE A 260 3.33 -18.89 5.13
N LEU A 261 2.07 -18.55 4.91
CA LEU A 261 1.65 -17.22 4.47
C LEU A 261 1.49 -16.32 5.71
N PRO A 262 2.23 -15.22 5.82
CA PRO A 262 2.06 -14.33 6.95
C PRO A 262 0.70 -13.63 6.88
N GLU A 263 -0.09 -13.77 7.93
CA GLU A 263 -1.40 -13.12 8.09
C GLU A 263 -1.57 -12.57 9.50
N ASN A 264 -2.34 -11.49 9.61
CA ASN A 264 -2.80 -10.99 10.89
C ASN A 264 -4.14 -11.67 11.24
N SER A 265 -4.23 -12.27 12.42
CA SER A 265 -5.44 -12.99 12.86
C SER A 265 -6.66 -12.08 13.06
N GLU A 266 -6.44 -10.80 13.38
CA GLU A 266 -7.48 -9.78 13.56
C GLU A 266 -7.80 -9.04 12.25
N GLY A 267 -7.11 -9.39 11.15
CA GLY A 267 -7.21 -8.74 9.88
C GLY A 267 -7.92 -9.58 8.81
N LYS A 268 -8.55 -8.91 7.84
CA LYS A 268 -9.02 -9.52 6.60
C LYS A 268 -8.21 -8.95 5.45
N SER A 269 -7.24 -9.73 4.99
CA SER A 269 -6.34 -9.35 3.91
C SER A 269 -7.07 -9.22 2.56
N VAL A 270 -6.54 -8.37 1.68
CA VAL A 270 -6.94 -8.26 0.28
C VAL A 270 -5.92 -8.88 -0.68
N TYR A 271 -4.85 -9.45 -0.13
CA TYR A 271 -3.82 -10.18 -0.85
C TYR A 271 -3.35 -9.46 -2.12
N HIS A 272 -2.88 -8.22 -1.93
CA HIS A 272 -2.17 -7.52 -3.00
C HIS A 272 -1.01 -8.37 -3.51
N GLN A 273 -0.33 -9.05 -2.59
CA GLN A 273 0.66 -10.09 -2.87
C GLN A 273 0.33 -11.36 -2.09
N ILE A 274 0.45 -12.51 -2.73
CA ILE A 274 0.44 -13.81 -2.06
C ILE A 274 1.89 -14.17 -1.79
N VAL A 275 2.31 -14.00 -0.55
CA VAL A 275 3.70 -14.24 -0.14
C VAL A 275 3.77 -15.57 0.60
N ILE A 276 4.67 -16.45 0.15
CA ILE A 276 5.08 -17.64 0.87
C ILE A 276 6.50 -17.44 1.43
N LYS A 277 6.84 -18.17 2.48
CA LYS A 277 8.12 -18.07 3.16
C LYS A 277 8.78 -19.44 3.26
N HIS A 278 9.95 -19.58 2.66
CA HIS A 278 10.70 -20.86 2.69
C HIS A 278 12.21 -20.66 2.52
N LYS A 279 13.02 -21.47 3.20
CA LYS A 279 14.50 -21.42 3.11
C LYS A 279 15.03 -21.74 1.71
N LYS A 280 14.30 -22.56 0.93
CA LYS A 280 14.65 -22.91 -0.46
C LYS A 280 14.07 -21.88 -1.49
N ARG A 281 13.77 -20.61 -1.07
CA ARG A 281 13.14 -19.57 -1.87
C ARG A 281 13.75 -19.41 -3.27
N ASP A 282 15.07 -19.40 -3.39
CA ASP A 282 15.75 -19.22 -4.68
C ASP A 282 15.58 -20.45 -5.59
N GLN A 283 15.50 -21.64 -5.01
CA GLN A 283 15.19 -22.87 -5.77
C GLN A 283 13.74 -22.86 -6.25
N ILE A 284 12.79 -22.41 -5.39
CA ILE A 284 11.38 -22.22 -5.79
C ILE A 284 11.29 -21.22 -6.95
N ARG A 285 11.98 -20.08 -6.85
CA ARG A 285 12.02 -19.06 -7.91
C ARG A 285 12.53 -19.63 -9.23
N LYS A 286 13.59 -20.45 -9.16
CA LYS A 286 14.16 -21.10 -10.33
C LYS A 286 13.17 -22.10 -10.95
N GLU A 287 12.58 -22.98 -10.16
CA GLU A 287 11.61 -23.97 -10.63
C GLU A 287 10.39 -23.30 -11.32
N LEU A 288 9.85 -22.22 -10.70
CA LEU A 288 8.78 -21.44 -11.30
C LEU A 288 9.21 -20.83 -12.65
N SER A 289 10.40 -20.24 -12.71
CA SER A 289 10.94 -19.64 -13.94
C SER A 289 11.16 -20.67 -15.04
N ASP A 290 11.70 -21.85 -14.72
CA ASP A 290 11.93 -22.95 -15.66
C ASP A 290 10.60 -23.48 -16.27
N ASN A 291 9.47 -23.29 -15.55
CA ASN A 291 8.13 -23.64 -16.00
C ASN A 291 7.32 -22.43 -16.56
N GLU A 292 8.00 -21.34 -16.92
CA GLU A 292 7.40 -20.10 -17.45
C GLU A 292 6.36 -19.45 -16.51
N ILE A 293 6.52 -19.64 -15.20
CA ILE A 293 5.66 -19.04 -14.17
C ILE A 293 6.35 -17.81 -13.57
N GLY A 294 5.68 -16.66 -13.64
CA GLY A 294 6.17 -15.42 -13.06
C GLY A 294 6.14 -15.45 -11.54
N SER A 295 7.17 -14.89 -10.92
CA SER A 295 7.24 -14.68 -9.46
C SER A 295 8.03 -13.42 -9.16
N ALA A 296 7.89 -12.87 -7.95
CA ALA A 296 8.59 -11.67 -7.52
C ALA A 296 9.00 -11.75 -6.03
N ILE A 297 9.92 -10.88 -5.63
CA ILE A 297 10.33 -10.78 -4.22
C ILE A 297 10.11 -9.33 -3.78
N TYR A 298 9.18 -9.13 -2.87
CA TYR A 298 8.86 -7.85 -2.27
C TYR A 298 9.10 -7.88 -0.75
N TYR A 299 10.28 -7.46 -0.22
CA TYR A 299 11.34 -6.85 -1.02
C TYR A 299 12.65 -7.62 -0.82
N GLU A 300 13.40 -7.83 -1.88
CA GLU A 300 14.67 -8.58 -1.85
C GLU A 300 15.70 -7.90 -0.96
N LYS A 301 15.66 -6.56 -0.89
CA LYS A 301 16.54 -5.73 -0.09
C LYS A 301 15.71 -4.76 0.76
N PRO A 302 15.64 -4.96 2.09
CA PRO A 302 14.97 -4.04 3.01
C PRO A 302 15.48 -2.62 2.90
N ILE A 303 14.68 -1.62 3.34
CA ILE A 303 14.99 -0.20 3.17
C ILE A 303 16.34 0.17 3.80
N HIS A 304 16.64 -0.28 5.03
CA HIS A 304 17.92 0.03 5.70
C HIS A 304 19.14 -0.49 4.96
N MET A 305 18.99 -1.48 4.10
CA MET A 305 20.08 -2.03 3.28
C MET A 305 20.21 -1.33 1.93
N GLN A 306 19.29 -0.43 1.54
CA GLN A 306 19.41 0.35 0.33
C GLN A 306 20.54 1.39 0.48
N GLU A 307 21.28 1.66 -0.60
CA GLU A 307 22.47 2.52 -0.58
C GLU A 307 22.20 3.88 0.08
N ILE A 308 21.09 4.53 -0.25
CA ILE A 308 20.69 5.83 0.29
C ILE A 308 20.31 5.83 1.79
N TYR A 309 20.22 4.65 2.42
CA TYR A 309 19.90 4.46 3.84
C TYR A 309 21.02 3.78 4.63
N GLN A 310 22.13 3.39 3.99
CA GLN A 310 23.26 2.75 4.67
C GLN A 310 23.94 3.71 5.69
N GLU A 311 23.79 5.00 5.53
CA GLU A 311 24.27 6.00 6.48
C GLU A 311 23.73 5.84 7.92
N TYR A 312 22.61 5.10 8.09
CA TYR A 312 22.03 4.85 9.40
C TYR A 312 22.66 3.66 10.15
N GLU A 313 23.53 2.88 9.51
CA GLU A 313 24.29 1.75 10.09
C GLU A 313 23.43 0.79 10.92
N LEU A 314 22.25 0.44 10.44
CA LEU A 314 21.27 -0.37 11.16
C LEU A 314 21.44 -1.87 10.86
N THR A 315 21.24 -2.68 11.89
CA THR A 315 21.07 -4.14 11.79
C THR A 315 19.66 -4.48 12.26
N LEU A 316 18.83 -5.01 11.36
CA LEU A 316 17.43 -5.36 11.61
C LEU A 316 17.20 -6.81 11.22
N PRO A 317 17.54 -7.76 12.12
CA PRO A 317 17.75 -9.17 11.78
C PRO A 317 16.48 -9.89 11.29
N ASN A 318 15.30 -9.49 11.78
CA ASN A 318 14.05 -10.09 11.33
C ASN A 318 13.78 -9.77 9.87
N SER A 319 13.92 -8.51 9.47
CA SER A 319 13.74 -8.06 8.10
C SER A 319 14.78 -8.65 7.15
N GLU A 320 16.04 -8.72 7.58
CA GLU A 320 17.12 -9.28 6.80
C GLU A 320 16.94 -10.78 6.53
N LYS A 321 16.47 -11.53 7.54
CA LYS A 321 16.12 -12.94 7.38
C LYS A 321 14.87 -13.11 6.53
N PHE A 322 13.83 -12.35 6.81
CA PHE A 322 12.56 -12.40 6.11
C PHE A 322 12.74 -12.17 4.61
N SER A 323 13.52 -11.16 4.20
CA SER A 323 13.79 -10.85 2.79
C SER A 323 14.49 -11.98 2.02
N LYS A 324 15.22 -12.86 2.70
CA LYS A 324 15.91 -14.02 2.10
C LYS A 324 15.00 -15.23 1.91
N GLU A 325 13.87 -15.28 2.61
CA GLU A 325 12.99 -16.44 2.66
C GLU A 325 11.67 -16.26 1.91
N ILE A 326 11.28 -15.02 1.59
CA ILE A 326 9.98 -14.71 0.96
C ILE A 326 10.02 -14.78 -0.57
N ILE A 327 8.88 -15.18 -1.16
CA ILE A 327 8.59 -15.07 -2.59
C ILE A 327 7.09 -14.85 -2.80
N SER A 328 6.73 -13.99 -3.75
CA SER A 328 5.36 -13.71 -4.14
C SER A 328 4.96 -14.58 -5.33
N LEU A 329 3.82 -15.24 -5.22
CA LEU A 329 3.18 -16.04 -6.26
C LEU A 329 2.15 -15.21 -7.04
N PRO A 330 1.77 -15.62 -8.27
CA PRO A 330 0.73 -14.95 -9.04
C PRO A 330 -0.58 -14.82 -8.28
N SER A 331 -1.22 -13.63 -8.35
CA SER A 331 -2.39 -13.29 -7.54
C SER A 331 -3.29 -12.26 -8.23
N TYR A 332 -3.68 -12.46 -9.47
CA TYR A 332 -4.60 -11.58 -10.19
C TYR A 332 -5.98 -12.23 -10.35
N PRO A 333 -7.09 -11.47 -10.43
CA PRO A 333 -8.46 -12.00 -10.39
C PRO A 333 -8.78 -13.03 -11.46
N SER A 334 -8.19 -12.92 -12.67
CA SER A 334 -8.38 -13.85 -13.78
C SER A 334 -7.53 -15.13 -13.69
N LEU A 335 -6.71 -15.31 -12.62
CA LEU A 335 -5.94 -16.55 -12.41
C LEU A 335 -6.91 -17.71 -12.16
N THR A 336 -6.79 -18.78 -12.98
CA THR A 336 -7.68 -19.95 -12.86
C THR A 336 -7.25 -20.91 -11.75
N ASP A 337 -8.17 -21.73 -11.26
CA ASP A 337 -7.89 -22.71 -10.22
C ASP A 337 -6.95 -23.83 -10.73
N GLU A 338 -6.95 -24.12 -12.04
CA GLU A 338 -6.01 -25.01 -12.70
C GLU A 338 -4.57 -24.41 -12.66
N GLN A 339 -4.44 -23.13 -13.01
CA GLN A 339 -3.15 -22.43 -12.93
C GLN A 339 -2.59 -22.39 -11.51
N VAL A 340 -3.45 -22.18 -10.50
CA VAL A 340 -3.07 -22.28 -9.07
C VAL A 340 -2.54 -23.68 -8.75
N GLY A 341 -3.17 -24.72 -9.30
CA GLY A 341 -2.69 -26.11 -9.16
C GLY A 341 -1.27 -26.31 -9.68
N ILE A 342 -1.03 -25.88 -10.92
CA ILE A 342 0.29 -26.00 -11.58
C ILE A 342 1.37 -25.24 -10.79
N ILE A 343 1.05 -24.01 -10.31
CA ILE A 343 1.98 -23.23 -9.50
C ILE A 343 2.32 -23.95 -8.19
N ALA A 344 1.30 -24.49 -7.50
CA ALA A 344 1.48 -25.21 -6.24
C ALA A 344 2.31 -26.49 -6.42
N GLU A 345 2.10 -27.23 -7.51
CA GLU A 345 2.90 -28.43 -7.85
C GLU A 345 4.39 -28.07 -8.04
N CYS A 346 4.69 -26.98 -8.77
CA CYS A 346 6.08 -26.50 -8.93
C CYS A 346 6.72 -26.14 -7.58
N VAL A 347 5.97 -25.47 -6.70
CA VAL A 347 6.45 -25.12 -5.36
C VAL A 347 6.71 -26.38 -4.55
N ASN A 348 5.72 -27.30 -4.46
CA ASN A 348 5.81 -28.52 -3.67
C ASN A 348 6.95 -29.43 -4.12
N LYS A 349 7.24 -29.53 -5.41
CA LYS A 349 8.38 -30.28 -5.95
C LYS A 349 9.72 -29.87 -5.36
N VAL A 350 9.87 -28.60 -4.98
CA VAL A 350 11.11 -28.07 -4.39
C VAL A 350 11.16 -28.26 -2.87
N ILE A 351 10.02 -28.15 -2.21
CA ILE A 351 9.98 -28.17 -0.74
C ILE A 351 9.85 -29.58 -0.16
N SER A 352 9.29 -30.50 -0.92
CA SER A 352 9.39 -31.95 -0.61
C SER A 352 10.83 -32.46 -0.82
#